data_d1a053a40841052d8142c78de1e33c00
#
_entry.id   d1a053a40841052d8142c78de1e33c00
#
_cell.length_a   1.000
_cell.length_b   1.000
_cell.length_c   1.000
_cell.angle_alpha   90.00
_cell.angle_beta   90.00
_cell.angle_gamma   90.00
#
_symmetry.space_group_name_H-M   'P 1'
#
loop_
_entity.id
_entity.type
_entity.pdbx_description
1 polymer ?
#
loop_
_entity_poly.entity_id
_entity_poly.type
_entity_poly.pdbx_seq_one_letter_code
_entity_poly.pdbx_strand_id
1 'polypeptide(L)'
;MTNIISFKDKKGLVEQKQAALNRKRKVLAVRKVFQCTQCAFKCEKCGTQVDQRSDGTAGYRRKLNVPYNFCEGCSDEYLDFIERLKGAGDPDCYWHNEAWVDAWKTWIDYQGSVDRYLKSKEFVQLINELKQTRPEG
;
A
#
# COMPACT_ATOMS: atom_id res chain seq x y z
N MET A 1 -19.16 49.93 -3.73
CA MET A 1 -19.38 49.37 -5.06
C MET A 1 -18.48 48.23 -5.37
N THR A 2 -17.20 48.50 -5.28
CA THR A 2 -16.18 47.48 -5.53
C THR A 2 -16.32 46.29 -4.59
N ASN A 3 -16.88 46.50 -3.42
CA ASN A 3 -16.98 45.43 -2.43
C ASN A 3 -17.87 44.28 -2.87
N ILE A 4 -18.89 44.59 -3.64
CA ILE A 4 -19.84 43.57 -4.10
C ILE A 4 -19.16 42.61 -5.10
N ILE A 5 -18.44 43.18 -6.03
CA ILE A 5 -17.70 42.42 -7.01
C ILE A 5 -16.61 41.61 -6.32
N SER A 6 -15.94 42.21 -5.41
CA SER A 6 -14.88 41.57 -4.63
C SER A 6 -15.40 40.37 -3.85
N PHE A 7 -16.61 40.48 -3.34
CA PHE A 7 -17.22 39.39 -2.59
C PHE A 7 -17.47 38.17 -3.48
N LYS A 8 -17.98 38.40 -4.68
CA LYS A 8 -18.23 37.31 -5.62
C LYS A 8 -16.92 36.65 -6.05
N ASP A 9 -15.90 37.46 -6.28
CA ASP A 9 -14.61 36.95 -6.66
C ASP A 9 -13.99 36.10 -5.56
N LYS A 10 -14.14 36.53 -4.32
CA LYS A 10 -13.65 35.75 -3.17
C LYS A 10 -14.35 34.43 -3.06
N LYS A 11 -15.66 34.40 -3.29
CA LYS A 11 -16.42 33.18 -3.22
C LYS A 11 -15.96 32.18 -4.29
N GLY A 12 -15.74 32.68 -5.50
CA GLY A 12 -15.24 31.84 -6.58
C GLY A 12 -13.86 31.28 -6.28
N LEU A 13 -12.98 32.10 -5.72
CA LEU A 13 -11.66 31.67 -5.34
C LEU A 13 -11.68 30.61 -4.26
N VAL A 14 -12.59 30.76 -3.28
CA VAL A 14 -12.73 29.76 -2.22
C VAL A 14 -13.20 28.45 -2.78
N GLU A 15 -14.15 28.49 -3.71
CA GLU A 15 -14.63 27.26 -4.34
C GLU A 15 -13.52 26.57 -5.14
N GLN A 16 -12.73 27.33 -5.87
CA GLN A 16 -11.62 26.77 -6.63
C GLN A 16 -10.57 26.17 -5.73
N LYS A 17 -10.27 26.82 -4.62
CA LYS A 17 -9.32 26.31 -3.66
C LYS A 17 -9.81 25.02 -3.02
N GLN A 18 -11.12 24.97 -2.73
CA GLN A 18 -11.71 23.80 -2.15
C GLN A 18 -11.67 22.62 -3.12
N ALA A 19 -11.95 22.88 -4.39
CA ALA A 19 -11.88 21.82 -5.41
C ALA A 19 -10.44 21.30 -5.56
N ALA A 20 -9.48 22.19 -5.55
CA ALA A 20 -8.07 21.78 -5.63
C ALA A 20 -7.66 20.95 -4.42
N LEU A 21 -8.11 21.35 -3.25
CA LEU A 21 -7.81 20.62 -2.03
C LEU A 21 -8.45 19.24 -2.07
N ASN A 22 -9.70 19.14 -2.53
CA ASN A 22 -10.37 17.86 -2.63
C ASN A 22 -9.65 16.93 -3.59
N ARG A 23 -9.22 17.46 -4.71
CA ARG A 23 -8.45 16.65 -5.67
C ARG A 23 -7.15 16.16 -5.05
N LYS A 24 -6.47 17.03 -4.32
CA LYS A 24 -5.23 16.64 -3.64
C LYS A 24 -5.48 15.53 -2.64
N ARG A 25 -6.58 15.62 -1.90
CA ARG A 25 -6.94 14.56 -0.95
C ARG A 25 -7.20 13.24 -1.65
N LYS A 26 -7.86 13.28 -2.79
CA LYS A 26 -8.14 12.07 -3.56
C LYS A 26 -6.86 11.45 -4.09
N VAL A 27 -5.96 12.28 -4.62
CA VAL A 27 -4.68 11.79 -5.12
C VAL A 27 -3.87 11.15 -4.01
N LEU A 28 -3.84 11.80 -2.84
CA LEU A 28 -3.10 11.25 -1.71
C LEU A 28 -3.70 9.96 -1.21
N ALA A 29 -5.03 9.84 -1.23
CA ALA A 29 -5.67 8.60 -0.80
C ALA A 29 -5.27 7.43 -1.69
N VAL A 30 -5.25 7.65 -2.99
CA VAL A 30 -4.84 6.61 -3.93
C VAL A 30 -3.36 6.30 -3.77
N ARG A 31 -2.55 7.34 -3.59
CA ARG A 31 -1.12 7.20 -3.47
C ARG A 31 -0.72 6.41 -2.23
N LYS A 32 -1.46 6.57 -1.16
CA LYS A 32 -1.18 5.82 0.07
C LYS A 32 -1.28 4.32 -0.14
N VAL A 33 -2.20 3.91 -0.98
CA VAL A 33 -2.44 2.50 -1.20
C VAL A 33 -1.50 1.93 -2.26
N PHE A 34 -1.29 2.70 -3.33
CA PHE A 34 -0.44 2.24 -4.43
C PHE A 34 0.98 2.76 -4.31
N GLN A 35 1.35 3.16 -3.14
CA GLN A 35 2.63 3.77 -2.91
C GLN A 35 3.75 2.91 -3.47
N CYS A 36 4.50 3.50 -4.37
CA CYS A 36 5.67 2.86 -4.95
C CYS A 36 5.42 1.51 -5.58
N THR A 37 4.23 1.31 -6.13
CA THR A 37 4.02 0.08 -6.87
C THR A 37 4.90 0.04 -8.09
N GLN A 38 5.32 1.18 -8.55
CA GLN A 38 6.23 1.23 -9.68
C GLN A 38 7.67 1.26 -9.26
N CYS A 39 7.90 1.65 -8.05
CA CYS A 39 9.17 1.42 -7.48
C CYS A 39 9.23 0.01 -7.04
N ALA A 40 8.45 -0.73 -7.55
CA ALA A 40 8.03 -2.05 -7.27
C ALA A 40 8.96 -3.01 -6.59
N PHE A 41 10.01 -2.58 -6.09
CA PHE A 41 10.96 -3.49 -5.55
C PHE A 41 11.18 -3.22 -4.08
N LYS A 42 10.08 -2.92 -3.41
CA LYS A 42 10.12 -2.79 -1.97
C LYS A 42 9.41 -3.97 -1.34
N CYS A 43 9.97 -4.43 -0.24
CA CYS A 43 9.34 -5.48 0.54
C CYS A 43 8.02 -4.97 1.10
N GLU A 44 6.96 -5.71 0.89
CA GLU A 44 5.64 -5.30 1.36
C GLU A 44 5.53 -5.31 2.87
N LYS A 45 6.36 -6.09 3.55
CA LYS A 45 6.30 -6.22 5.00
C LYS A 45 7.14 -5.17 5.72
N CYS A 46 8.40 -5.03 5.36
CA CYS A 46 9.31 -4.16 6.10
C CYS A 46 9.72 -2.89 5.36
N GLY A 47 9.36 -2.77 4.09
CA GLY A 47 9.68 -1.58 3.32
C GLY A 47 11.09 -1.51 2.77
N THR A 48 11.90 -2.52 3.03
CA THR A 48 13.27 -2.55 2.52
C THR A 48 13.26 -2.64 1.00
N GLN A 49 14.12 -1.87 0.38
CA GLN A 49 14.23 -1.92 -1.06
C GLN A 49 14.84 -3.24 -1.50
N VAL A 50 14.19 -3.86 -2.48
CA VAL A 50 14.63 -5.15 -3.00
C VAL A 50 15.22 -4.93 -4.37
N ASP A 51 16.42 -5.42 -4.60
CA ASP A 51 17.09 -5.24 -5.88
C ASP A 51 16.70 -6.38 -6.82
N GLN A 52 15.90 -6.04 -7.79
CA GLN A 52 15.43 -7.03 -8.75
C GLN A 52 16.45 -7.38 -9.82
N ARG A 53 17.41 -6.52 -10.01
CA ARG A 53 18.41 -6.78 -11.04
C ARG A 53 19.37 -7.85 -10.65
N SER A 54 19.53 -8.04 -9.40
CA SER A 54 20.48 -9.01 -8.96
C SER A 54 19.99 -10.42 -9.14
N ASP A 55 19.10 -10.60 -10.07
CA ASP A 55 18.75 -11.93 -10.52
C ASP A 55 18.45 -12.93 -9.42
N GLY A 56 18.74 -12.59 -8.22
CA GLY A 56 18.52 -13.50 -7.12
C GLY A 56 17.15 -13.32 -6.51
N THR A 57 16.78 -12.09 -6.27
CA THR A 57 15.60 -11.83 -5.45
C THR A 57 14.30 -12.23 -6.14
N ALA A 58 14.15 -11.85 -7.39
CA ALA A 58 12.93 -12.21 -8.10
C ALA A 58 12.82 -13.71 -8.30
N GLY A 59 13.93 -14.35 -8.62
CA GLY A 59 13.97 -15.78 -8.77
C GLY A 59 13.69 -16.49 -7.46
N TYR A 60 14.26 -15.98 -6.40
CA TYR A 60 14.07 -16.54 -5.07
C TYR A 60 12.60 -16.51 -4.66
N ARG A 61 11.95 -15.38 -4.88
CA ARG A 61 10.54 -15.24 -4.52
C ARG A 61 9.65 -16.20 -5.33
N ARG A 62 9.90 -16.31 -6.62
CA ARG A 62 9.15 -17.24 -7.45
C ARG A 62 9.36 -18.67 -7.02
N LYS A 63 10.59 -18.97 -6.67
CA LYS A 63 10.97 -20.31 -6.24
C LYS A 63 10.23 -20.71 -4.98
N LEU A 64 10.08 -19.77 -4.05
CA LEU A 64 9.42 -20.02 -2.78
C LEU A 64 7.89 -19.93 -2.88
N ASN A 65 7.39 -19.39 -3.99
CA ASN A 65 5.96 -19.28 -4.21
C ASN A 65 5.24 -18.57 -3.08
N VAL A 66 5.82 -17.47 -2.60
CA VAL A 66 5.17 -16.67 -1.57
C VAL A 66 4.24 -15.65 -2.21
N PRO A 67 3.12 -15.33 -1.56
CA PRO A 67 2.09 -14.47 -2.16
C PRO A 67 2.40 -12.98 -2.13
N TYR A 68 3.42 -12.56 -1.41
CA TYR A 68 3.75 -11.15 -1.28
C TYR A 68 5.15 -10.88 -1.80
N ASN A 69 5.41 -9.61 -2.12
CA ASN A 69 6.74 -9.19 -2.53
C ASN A 69 7.59 -8.94 -1.29
N PHE A 70 8.32 -9.95 -0.87
CA PHE A 70 9.14 -9.87 0.33
C PHE A 70 10.61 -9.76 -0.04
N CYS A 71 11.39 -9.11 0.83
CA CYS A 71 12.83 -9.26 0.78
C CYS A 71 13.16 -10.68 1.26
N GLU A 72 14.42 -11.05 1.08
CA GLU A 72 14.84 -12.40 1.44
C GLU A 72 14.57 -12.70 2.91
N GLY A 73 14.89 -11.75 3.79
CA GLY A 73 14.66 -11.95 5.21
C GLY A 73 13.21 -12.16 5.57
N CYS A 74 12.33 -11.33 4.99
CA CYS A 74 10.91 -11.47 5.28
C CYS A 74 10.32 -12.72 4.65
N SER A 75 10.85 -13.15 3.50
CA SER A 75 10.43 -14.43 2.91
C SER A 75 10.75 -15.58 3.85
N ASP A 76 11.94 -15.58 4.42
CA ASP A 76 12.32 -16.62 5.37
C ASP A 76 11.44 -16.58 6.61
N GLU A 77 11.14 -15.38 7.11
CA GLU A 77 10.25 -15.26 8.25
C GLU A 77 8.86 -15.78 7.94
N TYR A 78 8.36 -15.44 6.75
CA TYR A 78 7.03 -15.89 6.35
C TYR A 78 6.96 -17.41 6.32
N LEU A 79 7.98 -18.06 5.79
CA LEU A 79 8.02 -19.51 5.74
C LEU A 79 8.04 -20.11 7.14
N ASP A 80 8.81 -19.52 8.04
CA ASP A 80 8.83 -20.01 9.42
C ASP A 80 7.49 -19.78 10.11
N PHE A 81 6.84 -18.65 9.80
CA PHE A 81 5.50 -18.38 10.31
C PHE A 81 4.53 -19.50 9.90
N ILE A 82 4.54 -19.87 8.63
CA ILE A 82 3.67 -20.93 8.14
C ILE A 82 3.98 -22.25 8.82
N GLU A 83 5.26 -22.56 9.00
CA GLU A 83 5.65 -23.78 9.69
C GLU A 83 5.17 -23.80 11.12
N ARG A 84 5.26 -22.65 11.82
CA ARG A 84 4.79 -22.58 13.20
C ARG A 84 3.29 -22.75 13.32
N LEU A 85 2.54 -22.31 12.32
CA LEU A 85 1.11 -22.57 12.29
C LEU A 85 0.79 -24.07 12.19
N LYS A 86 1.71 -24.83 11.62
CA LYS A 86 1.57 -26.28 11.50
C LYS A 86 2.11 -27.02 12.71
N GLY A 87 2.60 -26.28 13.71
CA GLY A 87 3.17 -26.90 14.89
C GLY A 87 4.65 -27.19 14.80
N ALA A 88 5.31 -26.71 13.76
CA ALA A 88 6.74 -26.84 13.59
C ALA A 88 7.40 -25.47 13.66
N GLY A 89 8.54 -25.30 13.05
CA GLY A 89 9.23 -24.03 13.07
C GLY A 89 10.68 -24.22 13.48
N ASP A 90 11.48 -23.19 13.30
CA ASP A 90 12.90 -23.26 13.60
C ASP A 90 13.12 -23.01 15.10
N PRO A 91 13.57 -24.00 15.86
CA PRO A 91 13.79 -23.80 17.29
C PRO A 91 14.91 -22.81 17.60
N ASP A 92 15.81 -22.60 16.67
CA ASP A 92 16.88 -21.63 16.88
C ASP A 92 16.37 -20.20 16.84
N CYS A 93 15.26 -19.97 16.19
CA CYS A 93 14.63 -18.65 16.15
C CYS A 93 13.68 -18.51 17.34
N TYR A 94 14.24 -18.43 18.52
CA TYR A 94 13.42 -18.38 19.73
C TYR A 94 12.58 -17.10 19.84
N TRP A 95 12.99 -16.05 19.15
CA TRP A 95 12.24 -14.80 19.17
C TRP A 95 11.00 -14.85 18.28
N HIS A 96 10.84 -15.89 17.46
CA HIS A 96 9.60 -16.14 16.74
C HIS A 96 8.58 -16.76 17.70
N ASN A 97 8.27 -16.02 18.74
CA ASN A 97 7.37 -16.46 19.78
C ASN A 97 5.91 -16.19 19.40
N GLU A 98 5.03 -16.40 20.35
CA GLU A 98 3.59 -16.23 20.12
C GLU A 98 3.26 -14.80 19.68
N ALA A 99 3.87 -13.82 20.32
CA ALA A 99 3.63 -12.43 19.95
C ALA A 99 4.09 -12.14 18.51
N TRP A 100 5.20 -12.74 18.12
CA TRP A 100 5.69 -12.60 16.76
C TRP A 100 4.71 -13.24 15.76
N VAL A 101 4.19 -14.42 16.09
CA VAL A 101 3.19 -15.07 15.25
C VAL A 101 1.94 -14.21 15.12
N ASP A 102 1.50 -13.62 16.22
CA ASP A 102 0.34 -12.73 16.19
C ASP A 102 0.59 -11.51 15.33
N ALA A 103 1.79 -10.96 15.37
CA ALA A 103 2.14 -9.82 14.54
C ALA A 103 2.02 -10.16 13.05
N TRP A 104 2.47 -11.35 12.67
CA TRP A 104 2.32 -11.80 11.29
C TRP A 104 0.87 -12.00 10.91
N LYS A 105 0.08 -12.61 11.78
CA LYS A 105 -1.35 -12.80 11.54
C LYS A 105 -2.06 -11.46 11.33
N THR A 106 -1.76 -10.51 12.18
CA THR A 106 -2.36 -9.17 12.10
C THR A 106 -1.97 -8.48 10.82
N TRP A 107 -0.72 -8.62 10.41
CA TRP A 107 -0.27 -8.02 9.16
C TRP A 107 -1.01 -8.63 7.96
N ILE A 108 -1.17 -9.95 7.96
CA ILE A 108 -1.88 -10.63 6.88
C ILE A 108 -3.35 -10.21 6.86
N ASP A 109 -3.97 -10.11 8.02
CA ASP A 109 -5.35 -9.64 8.14
C ASP A 109 -5.48 -8.22 7.61
N TYR A 110 -4.51 -7.38 7.93
CA TYR A 110 -4.49 -6.02 7.44
C TYR A 110 -4.41 -5.99 5.91
N GLN A 111 -3.56 -6.84 5.33
CA GLN A 111 -3.45 -6.89 3.87
C GLN A 111 -4.78 -7.32 3.24
N GLY A 112 -5.48 -8.24 3.87
CA GLY A 112 -6.81 -8.62 3.41
C GLY A 112 -7.80 -7.49 3.49
N SER A 113 -7.71 -6.68 4.54
CA SER A 113 -8.57 -5.51 4.70
C SER A 113 -8.27 -4.46 3.64
N VAL A 114 -7.00 -4.25 3.33
CA VAL A 114 -6.60 -3.33 2.27
C VAL A 114 -7.15 -3.79 0.94
N ASP A 115 -7.03 -5.08 0.66
CA ASP A 115 -7.55 -5.64 -0.59
C ASP A 115 -9.06 -5.40 -0.73
N ARG A 116 -9.80 -5.60 0.34
CA ARG A 116 -11.25 -5.34 0.34
C ARG A 116 -11.54 -3.86 0.13
N TYR A 117 -10.75 -3.00 0.73
CA TYR A 117 -10.91 -1.56 0.55
C TYR A 117 -10.70 -1.17 -0.92
N LEU A 118 -9.67 -1.74 -1.55
CA LEU A 118 -9.37 -1.45 -2.95
C LEU A 118 -10.50 -1.90 -3.89
N LYS A 119 -11.26 -2.89 -3.47
CA LYS A 119 -12.37 -3.40 -4.28
C LYS A 119 -13.70 -2.76 -3.92
N SER A 120 -13.71 -1.85 -2.95
CA SER A 120 -14.96 -1.19 -2.57
C SER A 120 -15.43 -0.28 -3.68
N LYS A 121 -16.75 -0.08 -3.70
CA LYS A 121 -17.38 0.81 -4.67
C LYS A 121 -16.79 2.20 -4.65
N GLU A 122 -16.60 2.71 -3.47
CA GLU A 122 -16.10 4.06 -3.28
C GLU A 122 -14.68 4.23 -3.80
N PHE A 123 -13.84 3.23 -3.58
CA PHE A 123 -12.49 3.32 -4.05
C PHE A 123 -12.43 3.21 -5.57
N VAL A 124 -13.23 2.34 -6.16
CA VAL A 124 -13.31 2.23 -7.62
C VAL A 124 -13.81 3.54 -8.22
N GLN A 125 -14.81 4.15 -7.58
CA GLN A 125 -15.30 5.45 -8.02
C GLN A 125 -14.19 6.50 -7.95
N LEU A 126 -13.43 6.51 -6.88
CA LEU A 126 -12.34 7.45 -6.70
C LEU A 126 -11.30 7.32 -7.83
N ILE A 127 -10.92 6.11 -8.15
CA ILE A 127 -9.98 5.87 -9.24
C ILE A 127 -10.53 6.39 -10.56
N ASN A 128 -11.80 6.10 -10.83
CA ASN A 128 -12.42 6.54 -12.07
C ASN A 128 -12.50 8.06 -12.17
N GLU A 129 -12.82 8.72 -11.08
CA GLU A 129 -12.86 10.18 -11.05
C GLU A 129 -11.50 10.79 -11.36
N LEU A 130 -10.46 10.22 -10.81
CA LEU A 130 -9.11 10.72 -11.05
C LEU A 130 -8.67 10.50 -12.49
N LYS A 131 -9.06 9.39 -13.08
CA LYS A 131 -8.76 9.13 -14.48
C LYS A 131 -9.44 10.13 -15.40
N GLN A 132 -10.70 10.47 -15.09
CA GLN A 132 -11.47 11.37 -15.93
C GLN A 132 -10.99 12.80 -15.84
N THR A 133 -10.51 13.22 -14.69
CA THR A 133 -10.11 14.61 -14.49
C THR A 133 -8.66 14.87 -14.81
N ARG A 134 -7.95 13.88 -15.23
CA ARG A 134 -6.53 14.00 -15.50
C ARG A 134 -6.30 14.61 -16.87
N PRO A 135 -5.81 15.85 -16.92
CA PRO A 135 -5.68 16.52 -18.22
C PRO A 135 -4.59 15.95 -19.10
N GLU A 136 -3.58 15.41 -18.50
CA GLU A 136 -2.50 14.82 -19.29
C GLU A 136 -2.81 13.41 -19.71
N GLY A 137 -4.00 13.05 -19.66
CA GLY A 137 -4.44 11.79 -20.17
C GLY A 137 -4.21 10.64 -19.32
#